data_00f75e8efeb8d54e92357d6261651785
#
_entry.id   00f75e8efeb8d54e92357d6261651785
#
_cell.length_a   1.000
_cell.length_b   1.000
_cell.length_c   1.000
_cell.angle_alpha   90.00
_cell.angle_beta   90.00
_cell.angle_gamma   90.00
#
_symmetry.space_group_name_H-M   'P 1'
#
loop_
_entity.id
_entity.type
_entity.pdbx_description
1 polymer ?
#
loop_
_entity_poly.entity_id
_entity_poly.type
_entity_poly.pdbx_seq_one_letter_code
_entity_poly.pdbx_strand_id
1 'polypeptide(L)'
;MRRFGLTILIALTVLTPSSSATTPSNLVTFEQTGGFASIERGFAVRTSGVVVSDGLPVTAKRLSAKRLAALRTALIQARWVTLARRYESETPISDGYVYRVTYAGKTIKIEQDAKLPARLARPFSLLQALGGIRR
;
A
#
# COMPACT_ATOMS: atom_id res chain seq x y z
N MET A 1 75.04 -21.95 -11.79
CA MET A 1 74.14 -20.79 -11.38
C MET A 1 72.73 -21.06 -11.83
N ARG A 2 71.86 -21.45 -10.93
CA ARG A 2 70.44 -21.70 -11.25
C ARG A 2 69.61 -20.42 -10.88
N ARG A 3 69.03 -19.78 -11.91
CA ARG A 3 68.10 -18.63 -11.72
C ARG A 3 66.71 -19.22 -11.55
N PHE A 4 66.14 -19.06 -10.32
CA PHE A 4 64.75 -19.35 -10.08
C PHE A 4 63.90 -18.11 -10.49
N GLY A 5 63.13 -18.30 -11.56
CA GLY A 5 62.11 -17.31 -11.95
C GLY A 5 60.86 -17.45 -11.07
N LEU A 6 60.56 -16.45 -10.29
CA LEU A 6 59.33 -16.34 -9.48
C LEU A 6 58.22 -15.84 -10.38
N THR A 7 57.28 -16.71 -10.78
CA THR A 7 56.08 -16.33 -11.53
C THR A 7 55.00 -15.90 -10.52
N ILE A 8 54.73 -14.60 -10.46
CA ILE A 8 53.64 -14.04 -9.64
C ILE A 8 52.34 -14.17 -10.45
N LEU A 9 51.45 -15.05 -9.99
CA LEU A 9 50.11 -15.19 -10.55
C LEU A 9 49.20 -14.14 -9.88
N ILE A 10 48.85 -13.08 -10.59
CA ILE A 10 47.89 -12.08 -10.11
C ILE A 10 46.47 -12.59 -10.40
N ALA A 11 45.79 -13.08 -9.36
CA ALA A 11 44.37 -13.44 -9.45
C ALA A 11 43.53 -12.18 -9.47
N LEU A 12 42.96 -11.85 -10.62
CA LEU A 12 42.03 -10.74 -10.76
C LEU A 12 40.63 -11.18 -10.25
N THR A 13 40.30 -10.86 -9.02
CA THR A 13 38.95 -11.08 -8.45
C THR A 13 38.00 -10.05 -9.04
N VAL A 14 37.17 -10.49 -9.98
CA VAL A 14 36.04 -9.69 -10.50
C VAL A 14 34.95 -9.67 -9.46
N LEU A 15 34.82 -8.54 -8.75
CA LEU A 15 33.62 -8.27 -7.93
C LEU A 15 32.45 -7.99 -8.88
N THR A 16 31.54 -8.95 -9.02
CA THR A 16 30.26 -8.71 -9.66
C THR A 16 29.38 -7.91 -8.69
N PRO A 17 28.89 -6.71 -9.06
CA PRO A 17 27.93 -6.00 -8.25
C PRO A 17 26.64 -6.80 -8.21
N SER A 18 26.25 -7.31 -7.05
CA SER A 18 24.93 -7.90 -6.81
C SER A 18 23.91 -6.77 -6.91
N SER A 19 23.21 -6.66 -8.03
CA SER A 19 22.06 -5.80 -8.18
C SER A 19 20.95 -6.34 -7.28
N SER A 20 20.85 -5.80 -6.07
CA SER A 20 19.71 -6.03 -5.19
C SER A 20 18.47 -5.43 -5.87
N ALA A 21 17.67 -6.27 -6.52
CA ALA A 21 16.38 -5.88 -7.05
C ALA A 21 15.52 -5.44 -5.86
N THR A 22 15.38 -4.12 -5.68
CA THR A 22 14.52 -3.55 -4.64
C THR A 22 13.09 -3.92 -5.00
N THR A 23 12.49 -4.84 -4.26
CA THR A 23 11.07 -5.20 -4.40
C THR A 23 10.26 -3.94 -4.18
N PRO A 24 9.41 -3.54 -5.15
CA PRO A 24 8.63 -2.31 -5.02
C PRO A 24 7.70 -2.42 -3.81
N SER A 25 7.90 -1.55 -2.82
CA SER A 25 7.11 -1.56 -1.59
C SER A 25 5.78 -0.83 -1.77
N ASN A 26 4.72 -1.38 -1.16
CA ASN A 26 3.43 -0.73 -1.10
C ASN A 26 3.45 0.38 -0.03
N LEU A 27 2.96 1.56 -0.38
CA LEU A 27 2.70 2.64 0.56
C LEU A 27 1.46 2.30 1.38
N VAL A 28 0.37 1.95 0.71
CA VAL A 28 -0.91 1.61 1.32
C VAL A 28 -1.63 0.57 0.47
N THR A 29 -2.36 -0.34 1.13
CA THR A 29 -3.24 -1.31 0.50
C THR A 29 -4.66 -1.05 0.93
N PHE A 30 -5.59 -1.13 -0.01
CA PHE A 30 -7.02 -0.95 0.20
C PHE A 30 -7.76 -2.16 -0.36
N GLU A 31 -8.59 -2.79 0.49
CA GLU A 31 -9.41 -3.95 0.12
C GLU A 31 -10.86 -3.68 0.47
N GLN A 32 -11.76 -4.17 -0.37
CA GLN A 32 -13.20 -4.14 -0.16
C GLN A 32 -13.75 -5.56 -0.27
N THR A 33 -14.45 -6.00 0.76
CA THR A 33 -15.11 -7.31 0.81
C THR A 33 -16.57 -7.15 1.16
N GLY A 34 -17.40 -8.14 0.80
CA GLY A 34 -18.83 -8.17 1.13
C GLY A 34 -19.72 -7.72 -0.02
N GLY A 35 -20.88 -7.17 0.32
CA GLY A 35 -21.96 -6.93 -0.62
C GLY A 35 -22.72 -8.21 -0.97
N PHE A 36 -23.85 -8.07 -1.66
CA PHE A 36 -24.73 -9.18 -2.05
C PHE A 36 -24.03 -10.31 -2.83
N ALA A 37 -22.99 -9.97 -3.61
CA ALA A 37 -22.22 -10.91 -4.41
C ALA A 37 -20.95 -11.44 -3.72
N SER A 38 -20.76 -11.18 -2.43
CA SER A 38 -19.55 -11.55 -1.68
C SER A 38 -18.26 -11.17 -2.41
N ILE A 39 -18.18 -9.93 -2.86
CA ILE A 39 -17.06 -9.41 -3.65
C ILE A 39 -15.81 -9.32 -2.77
N GLU A 40 -14.67 -9.72 -3.33
CA GLU A 40 -13.36 -9.45 -2.79
C GLU A 40 -12.53 -8.75 -3.86
N ARG A 41 -12.14 -7.50 -3.62
CA ARG A 41 -11.40 -6.68 -4.58
C ARG A 41 -10.61 -5.60 -3.87
N GLY A 42 -9.55 -5.11 -4.49
CA GLY A 42 -8.71 -4.11 -3.86
C GLY A 42 -7.75 -3.44 -4.82
N PHE A 43 -6.86 -2.65 -4.25
CA PHE A 43 -5.69 -2.09 -4.93
C PHE A 43 -4.60 -1.76 -3.92
N ALA A 44 -3.39 -1.62 -4.43
CA ALA A 44 -2.25 -1.11 -3.67
C ALA A 44 -1.68 0.13 -4.36
N VAL A 45 -1.33 1.14 -3.57
CA VAL A 45 -0.54 2.28 -4.02
C VAL A 45 0.90 2.04 -3.60
N ARG A 46 1.82 1.98 -4.57
CA ARG A 46 3.25 1.83 -4.29
C ARG A 46 3.84 3.16 -3.83
N THR A 47 4.98 3.10 -3.16
CA THR A 47 5.74 4.29 -2.75
C THR A 47 6.10 5.20 -3.93
N SER A 48 6.20 4.66 -5.14
CA SER A 48 6.42 5.39 -6.40
C SER A 48 5.16 6.09 -6.95
N GLY A 49 3.98 5.87 -6.35
CA GLY A 49 2.69 6.37 -6.84
C GLY A 49 2.01 5.48 -7.87
N VAL A 50 2.60 4.35 -8.27
CA VAL A 50 1.95 3.37 -9.14
C VAL A 50 0.81 2.70 -8.37
N VAL A 51 -0.35 2.57 -9.01
CA VAL A 51 -1.54 1.91 -8.47
C VAL A 51 -1.68 0.54 -9.13
N VAL A 52 -1.67 -0.49 -8.33
CA VAL A 52 -1.86 -1.88 -8.77
C VAL A 52 -3.24 -2.33 -8.33
N SER A 53 -4.13 -2.53 -9.28
CA SER A 53 -5.51 -2.97 -9.02
C SER A 53 -5.59 -4.49 -8.89
N ASP A 54 -6.43 -4.93 -7.97
CA ASP A 54 -6.89 -6.31 -7.84
C ASP A 54 -8.43 -6.31 -7.80
N GLY A 55 -9.01 -6.36 -9.00
CA GLY A 55 -10.46 -6.41 -9.19
C GLY A 55 -11.23 -5.09 -8.98
N LEU A 56 -10.64 -4.05 -8.37
CA LEU A 56 -11.25 -2.73 -8.25
C LEU A 56 -10.94 -1.86 -9.47
N PRO A 57 -11.95 -1.24 -10.12
CA PRO A 57 -11.73 -0.30 -11.20
C PRO A 57 -11.13 0.99 -10.64
N VAL A 58 -9.79 1.08 -10.63
CA VAL A 58 -9.11 2.28 -10.16
C VAL A 58 -9.24 3.44 -11.15
N THR A 59 -9.42 4.64 -10.63
CA THR A 59 -9.57 5.87 -11.45
C THR A 59 -8.27 6.35 -12.06
N ALA A 60 -7.13 5.86 -11.56
CA ALA A 60 -5.81 6.17 -12.09
C ALA A 60 -4.84 5.01 -11.87
N LYS A 61 -4.02 4.69 -12.88
CA LYS A 61 -2.95 3.69 -12.77
C LYS A 61 -1.67 4.24 -12.11
N ARG A 62 -1.57 5.55 -12.01
CA ARG A 62 -0.49 6.28 -11.34
C ARG A 62 -1.03 7.58 -10.77
N LEU A 63 -0.67 7.86 -9.53
CA LEU A 63 -0.96 9.16 -8.92
C LEU A 63 0.03 10.22 -9.42
N SER A 64 -0.46 11.44 -9.65
CA SER A 64 0.41 12.60 -9.82
C SER A 64 1.21 12.85 -8.54
N ALA A 65 2.34 13.55 -8.66
CA ALA A 65 3.16 13.91 -7.50
C ALA A 65 2.33 14.65 -6.42
N LYS A 66 1.42 15.54 -6.85
CA LYS A 66 0.51 16.27 -5.96
C LYS A 66 -0.45 15.34 -5.21
N ARG A 67 -1.08 14.40 -5.91
CA ARG A 67 -2.01 13.43 -5.32
C ARG A 67 -1.31 12.45 -4.38
N LEU A 68 -0.12 11.99 -4.76
CA LEU A 68 0.67 11.11 -3.91
C LEU A 68 1.11 11.82 -2.63
N ALA A 69 1.55 13.09 -2.73
CA ALA A 69 1.90 13.90 -1.57
C ALA A 69 0.69 14.14 -0.66
N ALA A 70 -0.49 14.42 -1.22
CA ALA A 70 -1.73 14.59 -0.45
C ALA A 70 -2.13 13.31 0.28
N LEU A 71 -2.03 12.14 -0.36
CA LEU A 71 -2.30 10.85 0.26
C LEU A 71 -1.31 10.55 1.40
N ARG A 72 -0.02 10.75 1.17
CA ARG A 72 1.02 10.56 2.20
C ARG A 72 0.77 11.46 3.40
N THR A 73 0.51 12.73 3.18
CA THR A 73 0.23 13.70 4.25
C THR A 73 -1.01 13.28 5.04
N ALA A 74 -2.09 12.87 4.39
CA ALA A 74 -3.29 12.41 5.05
C ALA A 74 -3.04 11.15 5.91
N LEU A 75 -2.26 10.19 5.40
CA LEU A 75 -1.90 8.97 6.14
C LEU A 75 -1.03 9.29 7.37
N ILE A 76 -0.07 10.19 7.24
CA ILE A 76 0.79 10.62 8.37
C ILE A 76 -0.04 11.37 9.41
N GLN A 77 -0.89 12.31 9.01
CA GLN A 77 -1.75 13.09 9.90
C GLN A 77 -2.80 12.23 10.61
N ALA A 78 -3.18 11.11 10.02
CA ALA A 78 -4.08 10.15 10.66
C ALA A 78 -3.50 9.53 11.92
N ARG A 79 -2.17 9.58 12.13
CA ARG A 79 -1.48 8.96 13.27
C ARG A 79 -1.87 7.49 13.40
N TRP A 80 -1.64 6.73 12.33
CA TRP A 80 -2.15 5.38 12.09
C TRP A 80 -1.97 4.42 13.27
N VAL A 81 -0.83 4.50 13.96
CA VAL A 81 -0.51 3.65 15.11
C VAL A 81 -1.51 3.83 16.25
N THR A 82 -2.05 5.04 16.42
CA THR A 82 -2.97 5.41 17.51
C THR A 82 -4.45 5.15 17.17
N LEU A 83 -4.76 4.72 15.95
CA LEU A 83 -6.12 4.40 15.53
C LEU A 83 -6.57 3.04 16.06
N ALA A 84 -7.86 2.86 16.27
CA ALA A 84 -8.43 1.54 16.56
C ALA A 84 -8.21 0.60 15.35
N ARG A 85 -8.15 -0.70 15.61
CA ARG A 85 -8.02 -1.71 14.54
C ARG A 85 -9.33 -1.99 13.82
N ARG A 86 -10.45 -1.58 14.40
CA ARG A 86 -11.80 -1.83 13.90
C ARG A 86 -12.70 -0.62 14.15
N TYR A 87 -13.48 -0.28 13.15
CA TYR A 87 -14.58 0.67 13.22
C TYR A 87 -15.84 -0.02 12.72
N GLU A 88 -16.81 -0.17 13.60
CA GLU A 88 -18.07 -0.87 13.34
C GLU A 88 -19.19 0.13 13.07
N SER A 89 -20.17 -0.27 12.26
CA SER A 89 -21.38 0.49 12.04
C SER A 89 -22.29 0.38 13.26
N GLU A 90 -22.92 1.47 13.64
CA GLU A 90 -23.98 1.47 14.68
C GLU A 90 -25.21 0.68 14.24
N THR A 91 -25.44 0.62 12.94
CA THR A 91 -26.54 -0.14 12.33
C THR A 91 -25.92 -1.15 11.35
N PRO A 92 -25.72 -2.41 11.76
CA PRO A 92 -25.17 -3.44 10.87
C PRO A 92 -26.02 -3.61 9.61
N ILE A 93 -25.39 -3.61 8.44
CA ILE A 93 -26.01 -3.87 7.15
C ILE A 93 -25.73 -5.32 6.78
N SER A 94 -26.76 -6.14 6.60
CA SER A 94 -26.62 -7.59 6.35
C SER A 94 -25.68 -7.90 5.17
N ASP A 95 -25.77 -7.13 4.08
CA ASP A 95 -24.92 -7.27 2.89
C ASP A 95 -23.98 -6.09 2.73
N GLY A 96 -23.56 -5.51 3.87
CA GLY A 96 -22.67 -4.34 3.89
C GLY A 96 -21.26 -4.68 3.41
N TYR A 97 -20.58 -3.64 2.96
CA TYR A 97 -19.16 -3.74 2.63
C TYR A 97 -18.29 -3.59 3.86
N VAL A 98 -17.18 -4.31 3.84
CA VAL A 98 -16.11 -4.17 4.81
C VAL A 98 -14.85 -3.77 4.06
N TYR A 99 -14.22 -2.73 4.55
CA TYR A 99 -12.97 -2.21 4.00
C TYR A 99 -11.80 -2.56 4.92
N ARG A 100 -10.67 -2.91 4.34
CA ARG A 100 -9.41 -3.08 5.04
C ARG A 100 -8.39 -2.13 4.45
N VAL A 101 -7.76 -1.35 5.30
CA VAL A 101 -6.69 -0.42 4.89
C VAL A 101 -5.44 -0.79 5.66
N THR A 102 -4.39 -1.12 4.93
CA THR A 102 -3.08 -1.45 5.52
C THR A 102 -2.08 -0.35 5.20
N TYR A 103 -1.55 0.25 6.25
CA TYR A 103 -0.50 1.27 6.17
C TYR A 103 0.47 1.11 7.33
N ALA A 104 1.76 1.32 7.11
CA ALA A 104 2.80 1.22 8.13
C ALA A 104 2.72 -0.08 8.96
N GLY A 105 2.46 -1.21 8.30
CA GLY A 105 2.39 -2.53 8.93
C GLY A 105 1.14 -2.80 9.78
N LYS A 106 0.17 -1.87 9.81
CA LYS A 106 -1.08 -2.03 10.56
C LYS A 106 -2.28 -2.00 9.64
N THR A 107 -3.15 -3.01 9.76
CA THR A 107 -4.43 -3.09 9.06
C THR A 107 -5.55 -2.58 9.96
N ILE A 108 -6.38 -1.71 9.41
CA ILE A 108 -7.61 -1.21 10.04
C ILE A 108 -8.79 -1.73 9.23
N LYS A 109 -9.75 -2.36 9.93
CA LYS A 109 -11.02 -2.83 9.38
C LYS A 109 -12.10 -1.77 9.61
N ILE A 110 -12.84 -1.42 8.55
CA ILE A 110 -13.88 -0.40 8.56
C ILE A 110 -15.14 -1.00 7.96
N GLU A 111 -16.21 -1.03 8.72
CA GLU A 111 -17.51 -1.43 8.21
C GLU A 111 -18.17 -0.27 7.44
N GLN A 112 -19.02 -0.59 6.48
CA GLN A 112 -19.82 0.39 5.76
C GLN A 112 -20.61 1.23 6.76
N ASP A 113 -20.62 2.56 6.53
CA ASP A 113 -21.29 3.55 7.38
C ASP A 113 -20.78 3.67 8.83
N ALA A 114 -19.62 3.06 9.13
CA ALA A 114 -18.97 3.28 10.42
C ALA A 114 -18.61 4.76 10.61
N LYS A 115 -18.81 5.26 11.82
CA LYS A 115 -18.36 6.60 12.21
C LYS A 115 -16.83 6.60 12.35
N LEU A 116 -16.16 7.41 11.56
CA LEU A 116 -14.70 7.52 11.55
C LEU A 116 -14.24 8.82 12.22
N PRO A 117 -13.15 8.79 12.99
CA PRO A 117 -12.51 10.05 13.42
C PRO A 117 -12.05 10.84 12.20
N ALA A 118 -12.14 12.17 12.25
CA ALA A 118 -11.86 13.07 11.12
C ALA A 118 -10.49 12.78 10.47
N ARG A 119 -9.48 12.46 11.29
CA ARG A 119 -8.12 12.14 10.82
C ARG A 119 -8.03 10.85 10.00
N LEU A 120 -8.93 9.86 10.22
CA LEU A 120 -9.02 8.64 9.41
C LEU A 120 -9.95 8.85 8.21
N ALA A 121 -11.01 9.63 8.36
CA ALA A 121 -11.99 9.88 7.30
C ALA A 121 -11.34 10.46 6.04
N ARG A 122 -10.35 11.34 6.18
CA ARG A 122 -9.67 11.97 5.03
C ARG A 122 -8.88 10.97 4.16
N PRO A 123 -7.90 10.21 4.68
CA PRO A 123 -7.19 9.23 3.86
C PRO A 123 -8.13 8.14 3.33
N PHE A 124 -9.11 7.70 4.12
CA PHE A 124 -10.10 6.73 3.68
C PHE A 124 -10.93 7.23 2.48
N SER A 125 -11.38 8.48 2.51
CA SER A 125 -12.10 9.11 1.40
C SER A 125 -11.25 9.22 0.13
N LEU A 126 -9.96 9.56 0.24
CA LEU A 126 -9.03 9.58 -0.89
C LEU A 126 -8.86 8.20 -1.53
N LEU A 127 -8.78 7.15 -0.71
CA LEU A 127 -8.67 5.76 -1.19
C LEU A 127 -9.98 5.30 -1.84
N GLN A 128 -11.14 5.61 -1.26
CA GLN A 128 -12.43 5.31 -1.88
C GLN A 128 -12.59 5.99 -3.24
N ALA A 129 -12.22 7.26 -3.35
CA ALA A 129 -12.26 8.00 -4.61
C ALA A 129 -11.34 7.37 -5.66
N LEU A 130 -10.14 6.91 -5.27
CA LEU A 130 -9.21 6.23 -6.15
C LEU A 130 -9.78 4.88 -6.64
N GLY A 131 -10.48 4.15 -5.79
CA GLY A 131 -11.18 2.90 -6.12
C GLY A 131 -12.50 3.09 -6.86
N GLY A 132 -12.88 4.32 -7.22
CA GLY A 132 -14.16 4.60 -7.90
C GLY A 132 -15.39 4.32 -7.05
N ILE A 133 -15.22 4.22 -5.72
CA ILE A 133 -16.31 3.97 -4.78
C ILE A 133 -17.00 5.30 -4.49
N ARG A 134 -18.24 5.42 -4.92
CA ARG A 134 -19.10 6.57 -4.61
C ARG A 134 -19.87 6.28 -3.31
N ARG A 135 -19.98 7.30 -2.48
CA ARG A 135 -20.92 7.31 -1.36
C ARG A 135 -22.32 7.57 -1.85
#